data_3ed184e5128fc303f976597b7293b337
#
_entry.id   3ed184e5128fc303f976597b7293b337
#
_cell.length_a   1.000
_cell.length_b   1.000
_cell.length_c   1.000
_cell.angle_alpha   90.00
_cell.angle_beta   90.00
_cell.angle_gamma   90.00
#
_symmetry.space_group_name_H-M   'P 1'
#
loop_
_entity.id
_entity.type
_entity.pdbx_description
1 polymer ?
#
loop_
_entity_poly.entity_id
_entity_poly.type
_entity_poly.pdbx_seq_one_letter_code
_entity_poly.pdbx_strand_id
1 'polypeptide(L)'
;MKVAITYERDSGNVFQHFGKTEYFKIYQVEDGKILSSEIVSNGGFGHHDLATYLKGLGVEVLILGNRGQGAIDAINEAGLKEIPGIVGNADDAAQRFAE
;
A
#
# COMPACT_ATOMS: atom_id res chain seq x y z
N MET A 1 -3.11 6.80 -11.78
CA MET A 1 -2.52 5.56 -11.23
C MET A 1 -3.07 5.26 -9.85
N LYS A 2 -3.11 4.01 -9.49
CA LYS A 2 -3.53 3.59 -8.14
C LYS A 2 -2.31 3.34 -7.26
N VAL A 3 -2.35 3.93 -6.06
CA VAL A 3 -1.31 3.80 -5.05
C VAL A 3 -1.93 3.20 -3.80
N ALA A 4 -1.40 2.09 -3.31
CA ALA A 4 -1.87 1.47 -2.08
C ALA A 4 -0.93 1.80 -0.93
N ILE A 5 -1.50 2.08 0.23
CA ILE A 5 -0.74 2.28 1.46
C ILE A 5 -1.23 1.28 2.51
N THR A 6 -0.31 0.56 3.15
CA THR A 6 -0.65 -0.31 4.28
C THR A 6 -1.28 0.56 5.37
N TYR A 7 -2.45 0.17 5.86
CA TYR A 7 -3.29 1.11 6.60
C TYR A 7 -3.75 0.55 7.94
N GLU A 8 -3.60 1.36 8.99
CA GLU A 8 -4.15 1.09 10.31
C GLU A 8 -5.42 1.93 10.49
N ARG A 9 -6.56 1.27 10.52
CA ARG A 9 -7.86 1.96 10.56
C ARG A 9 -8.07 2.81 11.81
N ASP A 10 -7.57 2.36 12.95
CA ASP A 10 -7.81 3.06 14.23
C ASP A 10 -7.10 4.41 14.30
N SER A 11 -5.92 4.51 13.71
CA SER A 11 -5.08 5.72 13.77
C SER A 11 -5.05 6.52 12.48
N GLY A 12 -5.30 5.87 11.34
CA GLY A 12 -5.12 6.48 10.03
C GLY A 12 -3.67 6.49 9.58
N ASN A 13 -2.80 5.79 10.29
CA ASN A 13 -1.37 5.75 9.99
C ASN A 13 -0.99 4.63 9.04
N VAL A 14 0.19 4.76 8.45
CA VAL A 14 0.82 3.69 7.67
C VAL A 14 1.09 2.51 8.61
N PHE A 15 0.58 1.33 8.27
CA PHE A 15 0.81 0.13 9.07
C PHE A 15 2.22 -0.39 8.84
N GLN A 16 2.92 -0.77 9.92
CA GLN A 16 4.35 -0.99 9.86
C GLN A 16 4.81 -2.41 9.51
N HIS A 17 3.90 -3.39 9.50
CA HIS A 17 4.24 -4.79 9.20
C HIS A 17 3.44 -5.31 8.02
N PHE A 18 4.03 -5.27 6.84
CA PHE A 18 3.32 -5.63 5.60
C PHE A 18 2.58 -6.98 5.70
N GLY A 19 3.25 -8.02 6.18
CA GLY A 19 2.67 -9.36 6.24
C GLY A 19 1.49 -9.51 7.20
N LYS A 20 1.29 -8.54 8.09
CA LYS A 20 0.19 -8.53 9.05
C LYS A 20 -0.85 -7.46 8.73
N THR A 21 -0.75 -6.82 7.57
CA THR A 21 -1.64 -5.76 7.16
C THR A 21 -3.06 -6.28 6.95
N GLU A 22 -4.03 -5.72 7.66
CA GLU A 22 -5.43 -6.09 7.51
C GLU A 22 -6.14 -5.24 6.47
N TYR A 23 -5.74 -3.97 6.34
CA TYR A 23 -6.39 -3.01 5.44
C TYR A 23 -5.35 -2.25 4.63
N PHE A 24 -5.78 -1.86 3.44
CA PHE A 24 -5.02 -0.96 2.58
C PHE A 24 -5.89 0.23 2.25
N LYS A 25 -5.30 1.42 2.17
CA LYS A 25 -6.00 2.57 1.61
C LYS A 25 -5.44 2.78 0.22
N ILE A 26 -6.32 2.75 -0.77
CA ILE A 26 -5.96 2.86 -2.18
C ILE A 26 -6.37 4.21 -2.68
N TYR A 27 -5.42 4.95 -3.23
CA TYR A 27 -5.61 6.31 -3.73
C TYR A 27 -5.51 6.32 -5.25
N GLN A 28 -6.43 7.06 -5.88
CA GLN A 28 -6.33 7.35 -7.31
C GLN A 28 -5.58 8.68 -7.43
N VAL A 29 -4.40 8.64 -8.04
CA VAL A 29 -3.52 9.81 -8.19
C VAL A 29 -3.35 10.12 -9.66
N GLU A 30 -3.63 11.38 -10.05
CA GLU A 30 -3.45 11.86 -11.42
C GLU A 30 -2.94 13.29 -11.40
N ASP A 31 -1.94 13.58 -12.23
CA ASP A 31 -1.42 14.94 -12.42
C ASP A 31 -1.08 15.66 -11.11
N GLY A 32 -0.46 14.96 -10.17
CA GLY A 32 -0.05 15.54 -8.90
C GLY A 32 -1.17 15.70 -7.89
N LYS A 33 -2.35 15.11 -8.15
CA LYS A 33 -3.53 15.26 -7.29
C LYS A 33 -4.11 13.92 -6.89
N ILE A 34 -4.64 13.85 -5.67
CA ILE A 34 -5.41 12.71 -5.20
C ILE A 34 -6.86 12.98 -5.58
N LEU A 35 -7.41 12.13 -6.46
CA LEU A 35 -8.79 12.26 -6.93
C LEU A 35 -9.79 11.56 -6.02
N SER A 36 -9.40 10.42 -5.46
CA SER A 36 -10.28 9.61 -4.61
C SER A 36 -9.46 8.64 -3.78
N SER A 37 -10.09 8.05 -2.79
CA SER A 37 -9.47 6.98 -2.00
C SER A 37 -10.55 6.02 -1.50
N GLU A 38 -10.14 4.79 -1.22
CA GLU A 38 -11.01 3.79 -0.62
C GLU A 38 -10.18 2.89 0.30
N ILE A 39 -10.83 2.34 1.32
CA ILE A 39 -10.21 1.39 2.23
C ILE A 39 -10.69 0.00 1.83
N VAL A 40 -9.74 -0.91 1.59
CA VAL A 40 -10.06 -2.29 1.24
C VAL A 40 -9.40 -3.23 2.25
N SER A 41 -10.01 -4.39 2.46
CA SER A 41 -9.42 -5.42 3.30
C SER A 41 -8.31 -6.14 2.55
N ASN A 42 -7.55 -6.97 3.26
CA ASN A 42 -6.50 -7.79 2.66
C ASN A 42 -7.06 -8.98 1.85
N GLY A 43 -8.37 -9.11 1.74
CA GLY A 43 -9.02 -10.18 0.98
C GLY A 43 -8.84 -11.57 1.58
N GLY A 44 -8.31 -11.68 2.80
CA GLY A 44 -8.01 -12.96 3.43
C GLY A 44 -6.69 -13.58 2.94
N PHE A 45 -5.92 -12.88 2.12
CA PHE A 45 -4.67 -13.38 1.58
C PHE A 45 -3.52 -13.24 2.57
N GLY A 46 -2.62 -14.24 2.61
CA GLY A 46 -1.38 -14.17 3.36
C GLY A 46 -0.35 -13.30 2.66
N HIS A 47 0.77 -13.03 3.34
CA HIS A 47 1.78 -12.08 2.84
C HIS A 47 2.38 -12.47 1.47
N HIS A 48 2.38 -13.75 1.11
CA HIS A 48 2.86 -14.19 -0.19
C HIS A 48 1.94 -13.78 -1.33
N ASP A 49 0.64 -13.67 -1.07
CA ASP A 49 -0.37 -13.40 -2.08
C ASP A 49 -0.90 -11.97 -2.07
N LEU A 50 -0.58 -11.20 -1.02
CA LEU A 50 -1.06 -9.82 -0.90
C LEU A 50 -0.63 -8.94 -2.08
N ALA A 51 0.61 -9.06 -2.51
CA ALA A 51 1.13 -8.25 -3.62
C ALA A 51 0.38 -8.55 -4.92
N THR A 52 0.14 -9.83 -5.21
CA THR A 52 -0.64 -10.25 -6.38
C THR A 52 -2.08 -9.74 -6.30
N TYR A 53 -2.68 -9.81 -5.10
CA TYR A 53 -4.01 -9.28 -4.87
C TYR A 53 -4.08 -7.79 -5.19
N LEU A 54 -3.14 -7.00 -4.67
CA LEU A 54 -3.08 -5.56 -4.95
C LEU A 54 -2.89 -5.28 -6.43
N LYS A 55 -2.01 -6.02 -7.10
CA LYS A 55 -1.80 -5.87 -8.53
C LYS A 55 -3.09 -6.13 -9.31
N GLY A 56 -3.85 -7.13 -8.89
CA GLY A 56 -5.16 -7.44 -9.47
C GLY A 56 -6.19 -6.33 -9.31
N LEU A 57 -6.04 -5.49 -8.28
CA LEU A 57 -6.89 -4.31 -8.07
C LEU A 57 -6.45 -3.10 -8.91
N GLY A 58 -5.37 -3.23 -9.67
CA GLY A 58 -4.86 -2.14 -10.50
C GLY A 58 -3.81 -1.26 -9.80
N VAL A 59 -3.33 -1.68 -8.64
CA VAL A 59 -2.29 -0.94 -7.92
C VAL A 59 -0.96 -1.03 -8.66
N GLU A 60 -0.26 0.10 -8.75
CA GLU A 60 1.06 0.17 -9.39
C GLU A 60 2.17 0.47 -8.38
N VAL A 61 1.84 1.21 -7.31
CA VAL A 61 2.79 1.62 -6.28
C VAL A 61 2.27 1.20 -4.92
N LEU A 62 3.15 0.65 -4.09
CA LEU A 62 2.84 0.26 -2.71
C LEU A 62 3.74 1.04 -1.75
N ILE A 63 3.10 1.85 -0.91
CA ILE A 63 3.77 2.59 0.18
C ILE A 63 3.55 1.81 1.46
N LEU A 64 4.61 1.54 2.20
CA LEU A 64 4.55 0.70 3.38
C LEU A 64 5.60 1.08 4.41
N GLY A 65 5.45 0.53 5.61
CA GLY A 65 6.45 0.67 6.66
C GLY A 65 7.55 -0.37 6.50
N ASN A 66 7.51 -1.41 7.30
CA ASN A 66 8.52 -2.46 7.30
C ASN A 66 8.02 -3.75 6.64
N ARG A 67 8.94 -4.58 6.16
CA ARG A 67 8.63 -5.88 5.57
C ARG A 67 9.86 -6.78 5.61
N GLY A 68 9.62 -8.10 5.57
CA GLY A 68 10.67 -9.09 5.51
C GLY A 68 11.08 -9.42 4.08
N GLN A 69 12.11 -10.23 3.92
CA GLN A 69 12.65 -10.60 2.60
C GLN A 69 11.61 -11.30 1.71
N GLY A 70 10.79 -12.18 2.27
CA GLY A 70 9.75 -12.84 1.49
C GLY A 70 8.74 -11.87 0.89
N ALA A 71 8.40 -10.82 1.63
CA ALA A 71 7.51 -9.78 1.14
C ALA A 71 8.18 -8.94 0.04
N ILE A 72 9.45 -8.61 0.20
CA ILE A 72 10.22 -7.89 -0.83
C ILE A 72 10.17 -8.67 -2.14
N ASP A 73 10.45 -9.97 -2.09
CA ASP A 73 10.45 -10.83 -3.26
C ASP A 73 9.06 -10.88 -3.92
N ALA A 74 8.00 -11.05 -3.11
CA ALA A 74 6.63 -11.11 -3.61
C ALA A 74 6.20 -9.79 -4.27
N ILE A 75 6.55 -8.66 -3.68
CA ILE A 75 6.24 -7.34 -4.22
C ILE A 75 6.95 -7.15 -5.57
N ASN A 76 8.23 -7.53 -5.65
CA ASN A 76 8.98 -7.43 -6.90
C ASN A 76 8.41 -8.34 -7.98
N GLU A 77 8.07 -9.59 -7.65
CA GLU A 77 7.50 -10.54 -8.59
C GLU A 77 6.14 -10.09 -9.13
N ALA A 78 5.35 -9.42 -8.30
CA ALA A 78 4.05 -8.88 -8.73
C ALA A 78 4.19 -7.64 -9.62
N GLY A 79 5.38 -7.07 -9.71
CA GLY A 79 5.61 -5.89 -10.53
C GLY A 79 5.17 -4.58 -9.90
N LEU A 80 5.04 -4.55 -8.58
CA LEU A 80 4.71 -3.33 -7.85
C LEU A 80 5.97 -2.52 -7.55
N LYS A 81 5.88 -1.21 -7.67
CA LYS A 81 6.93 -0.31 -7.19
C LYS A 81 6.74 -0.14 -5.69
N GLU A 82 7.80 -0.39 -4.93
CA GLU A 82 7.78 -0.35 -3.48
C GLU A 82 8.40 0.94 -2.96
N ILE A 83 7.75 1.58 -1.97
CA ILE A 83 8.30 2.73 -1.25
C ILE A 83 8.23 2.39 0.24
N PRO A 84 9.28 1.77 0.81
CA PRO A 84 9.27 1.31 2.20
C PRO A 84 9.76 2.37 3.18
N GLY A 85 9.64 2.06 4.47
CA GLY A 85 10.17 2.90 5.55
C GLY A 85 9.34 4.13 5.85
N ILE A 86 8.10 4.16 5.40
CA ILE A 86 7.22 5.32 5.61
C ILE A 86 6.47 5.15 6.92
N VAL A 87 6.48 6.20 7.75
CA VAL A 87 5.77 6.24 9.03
C VAL A 87 4.84 7.46 9.06
N GLY A 88 3.84 7.41 9.93
CA GLY A 88 2.93 8.51 10.14
C GLY A 88 1.62 8.37 9.36
N ASN A 89 0.94 9.47 9.17
CA ASN A 89 -0.40 9.50 8.56
C ASN A 89 -0.39 9.07 7.09
N ALA A 90 -1.31 8.17 6.72
CA ALA A 90 -1.37 7.64 5.36
C ALA A 90 -1.75 8.71 4.33
N ASP A 91 -2.71 9.58 4.66
CA ASP A 91 -3.11 10.65 3.74
C ASP A 91 -1.96 11.62 3.46
N ASP A 92 -1.16 11.93 4.50
CA ASP A 92 0.03 12.77 4.33
C ASP A 92 1.06 12.10 3.44
N ALA A 93 1.27 10.79 3.61
CA ALA A 93 2.19 10.03 2.77
C ALA A 93 1.73 10.02 1.32
N ALA A 94 0.43 9.84 1.08
CA ALA A 94 -0.14 9.87 -0.26
C ALA A 94 0.04 11.25 -0.91
N GLN A 95 -0.18 12.31 -0.15
CA GLN A 95 -0.02 13.68 -0.65
C GLN A 95 1.43 13.98 -1.04
N ARG A 96 2.39 13.56 -0.23
CA ARG A 96 3.81 13.71 -0.56
C ARG A 96 4.19 12.95 -1.81
N PHE A 97 3.66 11.74 -1.97
CA PHE A 97 3.91 10.96 -3.18
C PHE A 97 3.34 11.65 -4.42
N ALA A 98 2.16 12.23 -4.31
CA ALA A 98 1.47 12.87 -5.44
C ALA A 98 2.16 14.16 -5.91
N GLU A 99 2.84 14.84 -5.01
CA GLU A 99 3.51 16.13 -5.31
C GLU A 99 4.67 16.03 -6.30
#